data_f561fc253c2ee241faadf88721c99024
#
_entry.id   f561fc253c2ee241faadf88721c99024
#
_cell.length_a   1.000
_cell.length_b   1.000
_cell.length_c   1.000
_cell.angle_alpha   90.00
_cell.angle_beta   90.00
_cell.angle_gamma   90.00
#
_symmetry.space_group_name_H-M   'P 1'
#
loop_
_entity.id
_entity.type
_entity.pdbx_description
1 polymer ?
#
loop_
_entity_poly.entity_id
_entity_poly.type
_entity_poly.pdbx_seq_one_letter_code
_entity_poly.pdbx_strand_id
1 'polypeptide(L)'
;IKEGSRRLCLGVGNSNALAIMIWALMTLGVYLFHEKMKPVHWMLLGVLTVGVYAATMTRTTFLVMAATLVLAFVMDKSSKIREGSVVYIGGMAAVAAGFVFSLYAAHISNWYQLMPAWVVKIDRILTGRISSIYAFENGGGVLRNWMLFGDPNYVEYFDMGYVRLFFWYGIIPGACSMVLLFLLMRVCRTLKDTQGFVLVLSFALFTVVEAHAVSVYLARNYVLFLLGAYWTAMLPLGGKAIWWWQLPGAFWKHGSKAADGSFGRKATVGNCSEVQEKAATIKEAAR
;
A
#
# COMPACT_ATOMS: atom_id res chain seq x y z
N ILE A 1 18.57 8.46 23.69
CA ILE A 1 19.40 8.53 22.47
C ILE A 1 20.84 8.35 22.94
N LYS A 2 21.49 7.22 22.59
CA LYS A 2 22.91 7.07 22.87
C LYS A 2 23.66 8.11 22.02
N GLU A 3 24.33 9.04 22.66
CA GLU A 3 25.25 9.96 22.03
C GLU A 3 26.24 9.18 21.17
N GLY A 4 26.32 9.50 19.88
CA GLY A 4 27.35 9.01 18.99
C GLY A 4 26.92 8.21 17.75
N SER A 5 25.68 7.71 17.63
CA SER A 5 25.28 7.02 16.39
C SER A 5 24.81 8.03 15.34
N ARG A 6 25.67 8.37 14.40
CA ARG A 6 25.29 9.17 13.21
C ARG A 6 24.37 8.31 12.34
N ARG A 7 23.08 8.68 12.28
CA ARG A 7 22.12 8.06 11.37
C ARG A 7 22.22 8.74 10.01
N LEU A 8 22.27 7.92 8.96
CA LEU A 8 22.33 8.44 7.60
C LEU A 8 20.93 8.95 7.17
N CYS A 9 20.85 10.18 6.70
CA CYS A 9 19.60 10.80 6.23
C CYS A 9 19.66 11.21 4.76
N LEU A 10 20.81 11.24 4.11
CA LEU A 10 21.02 11.64 2.70
C LEU A 10 20.21 12.91 2.29
N GLY A 11 20.18 13.91 3.17
CA GLY A 11 19.45 15.15 2.91
C GLY A 11 17.93 15.11 3.11
N VAL A 12 17.34 13.96 3.45
CA VAL A 12 15.88 13.82 3.67
C VAL A 12 15.44 14.33 5.05
N GLY A 13 16.36 14.78 5.87
CA GLY A 13 16.11 15.34 7.21
C GLY A 13 15.85 14.30 8.30
N ASN A 14 15.33 13.12 7.98
CA ASN A 14 15.05 12.07 8.94
C ASN A 14 15.45 10.69 8.37
N SER A 15 16.20 9.91 9.14
CA SER A 15 16.63 8.56 8.76
C SER A 15 15.47 7.59 8.53
N ASN A 16 14.40 7.73 9.30
CA ASN A 16 13.20 6.92 9.11
C ASN A 16 12.52 7.22 7.76
N ALA A 17 12.44 8.49 7.37
CA ALA A 17 11.92 8.90 6.08
C ALA A 17 12.72 8.29 4.92
N LEU A 18 14.06 8.31 4.99
CA LEU A 18 14.93 7.68 4.00
C LEU A 18 14.68 6.18 3.90
N ALA A 19 14.59 5.48 5.03
CA ALA A 19 14.35 4.04 5.05
C ALA A 19 12.98 3.68 4.42
N ILE A 20 11.94 4.47 4.70
CA ILE A 20 10.61 4.28 4.12
C ILE A 20 10.62 4.52 2.61
N MET A 21 11.34 5.53 2.13
CA MET A 21 11.46 5.79 0.68
C MET A 21 12.15 4.62 -0.02
N ILE A 22 13.23 4.09 0.56
CA ILE A 22 13.94 2.93 0.00
C ILE A 22 13.01 1.69 0.02
N TRP A 23 12.28 1.47 1.11
CA TRP A 23 11.28 0.40 1.18
C TRP A 23 10.23 0.53 0.07
N ALA A 24 9.69 1.72 -0.17
CA ALA A 24 8.72 1.95 -1.22
C ALA A 24 9.28 1.64 -2.61
N LEU A 25 10.52 2.10 -2.90
CA LEU A 25 11.19 1.82 -4.16
C LEU A 25 11.48 0.33 -4.35
N MET A 26 11.93 -0.37 -3.30
CA MET A 26 12.18 -1.81 -3.34
C MET A 26 10.89 -2.59 -3.61
N THR A 27 9.82 -2.27 -2.90
CA THR A 27 8.53 -2.96 -3.05
C THR A 27 7.94 -2.73 -4.44
N LEU A 28 8.02 -1.50 -4.94
CA LEU A 28 7.60 -1.17 -6.30
C LEU A 28 8.49 -1.87 -7.34
N GLY A 29 9.81 -1.93 -7.13
CA GLY A 29 10.74 -2.65 -7.99
C GLY A 29 10.43 -4.15 -8.05
N VAL A 30 10.14 -4.78 -6.92
CA VAL A 30 9.68 -6.18 -6.87
C VAL A 30 8.38 -6.34 -7.66
N TYR A 31 7.40 -5.46 -7.44
CA TYR A 31 6.13 -5.49 -8.17
C TYR A 31 6.32 -5.44 -9.69
N LEU A 32 7.17 -4.55 -10.18
CA LEU A 32 7.38 -4.33 -11.62
C LEU A 32 8.24 -5.41 -12.28
N PHE A 33 9.18 -6.01 -11.55
CA PHE A 33 10.23 -6.85 -12.15
C PHE A 33 10.25 -8.29 -11.64
N HIS A 34 9.34 -8.72 -10.74
CA HIS A 34 9.38 -10.06 -10.11
C HIS A 34 9.51 -11.21 -11.10
N GLU A 35 8.83 -11.15 -12.25
CA GLU A 35 8.89 -12.20 -13.30
C GLU A 35 10.30 -12.40 -13.87
N LYS A 36 11.12 -11.34 -13.88
CA LYS A 36 12.50 -11.34 -14.40
C LYS A 36 13.55 -11.54 -13.30
N MET A 37 13.11 -11.61 -12.04
CA MET A 37 14.02 -11.69 -10.89
C MET A 37 14.60 -13.10 -10.74
N LYS A 38 15.92 -13.17 -10.78
CA LYS A 38 16.70 -14.37 -10.45
C LYS A 38 16.92 -14.44 -8.93
N PRO A 39 17.28 -15.62 -8.36
CA PRO A 39 17.58 -15.74 -6.91
C PRO A 39 18.62 -14.72 -6.42
N VAL A 40 19.58 -14.37 -7.25
CA VAL A 40 20.63 -13.39 -6.94
C VAL A 40 20.03 -12.00 -6.67
N HIS A 41 18.98 -11.60 -7.39
CA HIS A 41 18.32 -10.29 -7.17
C HIS A 41 17.61 -10.25 -5.82
N TRP A 42 16.98 -11.36 -5.41
CA TRP A 42 16.37 -11.49 -4.08
C TRP A 42 17.40 -11.41 -2.97
N MET A 43 18.57 -12.06 -3.14
CA MET A 43 19.69 -11.93 -2.21
C MET A 43 20.20 -10.48 -2.11
N LEU A 44 20.37 -9.80 -3.25
CA LEU A 44 20.80 -8.39 -3.27
C LEU A 44 19.80 -7.49 -2.55
N LEU A 45 18.50 -7.70 -2.72
CA LEU A 45 17.48 -6.96 -1.97
C LEU A 45 17.55 -7.25 -0.47
N GLY A 46 17.83 -8.49 -0.08
CA GLY A 46 18.08 -8.86 1.32
C GLY A 46 19.29 -8.12 1.90
N VAL A 47 20.41 -8.11 1.19
CA VAL A 47 21.63 -7.37 1.59
C VAL A 47 21.35 -5.86 1.68
N LEU A 48 20.61 -5.30 0.71
CA LEU A 48 20.20 -3.90 0.74
C LEU A 48 19.34 -3.59 1.96
N THR A 49 18.41 -4.49 2.31
CA THR A 49 17.55 -4.35 3.51
C THR A 49 18.39 -4.26 4.78
N VAL A 50 19.39 -5.13 4.93
CA VAL A 50 20.32 -5.09 6.06
C VAL A 50 21.18 -3.82 6.02
N GLY A 51 21.67 -3.42 4.86
CA GLY A 51 22.45 -2.19 4.68
C GLY A 51 21.67 -0.93 5.04
N VAL A 52 20.39 -0.85 4.64
CA VAL A 52 19.50 0.25 5.02
C VAL A 52 19.30 0.28 6.53
N TYR A 53 19.09 -0.87 7.15
CA TYR A 53 18.99 -0.93 8.62
C TYR A 53 20.27 -0.45 9.30
N ALA A 54 21.45 -0.93 8.87
CA ALA A 54 22.73 -0.53 9.43
C ALA A 54 22.98 0.99 9.29
N ALA A 55 22.56 1.58 8.18
CA ALA A 55 22.71 3.02 7.91
C ALA A 55 21.72 3.89 8.67
N THR A 56 20.45 3.46 8.78
CA THR A 56 19.35 4.27 9.30
C THR A 56 18.97 3.95 10.75
N MET A 57 19.36 2.76 11.24
CA MET A 57 19.00 2.23 12.56
C MET A 57 17.47 2.18 12.82
N THR A 58 16.67 2.04 11.77
CA THR A 58 15.19 2.03 11.84
C THR A 58 14.65 0.61 11.94
N ARG A 59 14.38 0.15 13.15
CA ARG A 59 13.95 -1.24 13.44
C ARG A 59 12.62 -1.59 12.76
N THR A 60 11.63 -0.70 12.86
CA THR A 60 10.29 -0.94 12.32
C THR A 60 10.33 -1.09 10.81
N THR A 61 11.00 -0.17 10.10
CA THR A 61 11.13 -0.22 8.65
C THR A 61 11.88 -1.49 8.22
N PHE A 62 12.95 -1.87 8.93
CA PHE A 62 13.66 -3.11 8.66
C PHE A 62 12.75 -4.34 8.74
N LEU A 63 11.95 -4.47 9.81
CA LEU A 63 11.03 -5.59 9.97
C LEU A 63 9.99 -5.64 8.84
N VAL A 64 9.42 -4.49 8.46
CA VAL A 64 8.45 -4.42 7.37
C VAL A 64 9.11 -4.75 6.03
N MET A 65 10.31 -4.23 5.75
CA MET A 65 11.08 -4.56 4.54
C MET A 65 11.34 -6.07 4.45
N ALA A 66 11.87 -6.66 5.51
CA ALA A 66 12.18 -8.08 5.55
C ALA A 66 10.92 -8.94 5.37
N ALA A 67 9.85 -8.65 6.11
CA ALA A 67 8.58 -9.36 5.99
C ALA A 67 7.98 -9.24 4.58
N THR A 68 8.02 -8.04 3.98
CA THR A 68 7.54 -7.81 2.62
C THR A 68 8.33 -8.62 1.60
N LEU A 69 9.67 -8.62 1.69
CA LEU A 69 10.52 -9.38 0.76
C LEU A 69 10.31 -10.89 0.91
N VAL A 70 10.22 -11.40 2.13
CA VAL A 70 9.95 -12.83 2.38
C VAL A 70 8.59 -13.21 1.81
N LEU A 71 7.56 -12.43 2.09
CA LEU A 71 6.21 -12.69 1.57
C LEU A 71 6.18 -12.63 0.04
N ALA A 72 6.78 -11.60 -0.56
CA ALA A 72 6.87 -11.46 -2.02
C ALA A 72 7.60 -12.63 -2.66
N PHE A 73 8.73 -13.06 -2.09
CA PHE A 73 9.50 -14.21 -2.56
C PHE A 73 8.69 -15.52 -2.47
N VAL A 74 8.06 -15.76 -1.32
CA VAL A 74 7.26 -16.97 -1.09
C VAL A 74 6.07 -17.02 -2.05
N MET A 75 5.39 -15.90 -2.25
CA MET A 75 4.27 -15.78 -3.19
C MET A 75 4.71 -15.92 -4.66
N ASP A 76 5.93 -15.48 -5.00
CA ASP A 76 6.49 -15.64 -6.34
C ASP A 76 6.86 -17.12 -6.63
N LYS A 77 7.48 -17.81 -5.66
CA LYS A 77 8.04 -19.15 -5.86
C LYS A 77 7.06 -20.28 -5.58
N SER A 78 6.04 -20.09 -4.75
CA SER A 78 5.11 -21.15 -4.34
C SER A 78 3.73 -20.97 -4.99
N SER A 79 3.42 -21.80 -6.01
CA SER A 79 2.08 -21.82 -6.63
C SER A 79 0.97 -22.15 -5.62
N LYS A 80 1.24 -23.09 -4.70
CA LYS A 80 0.28 -23.49 -3.65
C LYS A 80 -0.14 -22.30 -2.76
N ILE A 81 0.83 -21.47 -2.39
CA ILE A 81 0.57 -20.28 -1.55
C ILE A 81 -0.11 -19.20 -2.36
N ARG A 82 0.36 -18.97 -3.59
CA ARG A 82 -0.20 -17.98 -4.51
C ARG A 82 -1.66 -18.23 -4.87
N GLU A 83 -2.03 -19.51 -5.09
CA GLU A 83 -3.40 -19.90 -5.43
C GLU A 83 -4.28 -20.09 -4.20
N GLY A 84 -3.67 -20.30 -3.03
CA GLY A 84 -4.34 -20.51 -1.76
C GLY A 84 -5.07 -19.28 -1.25
N SER A 85 -6.30 -19.45 -0.77
CA SER A 85 -7.08 -18.33 -0.18
C SER A 85 -6.54 -17.86 1.18
N VAL A 86 -5.75 -18.69 1.86
CA VAL A 86 -5.32 -18.45 3.26
C VAL A 86 -4.51 -17.16 3.39
N VAL A 87 -3.55 -16.91 2.49
CA VAL A 87 -2.70 -15.71 2.54
C VAL A 87 -3.52 -14.45 2.28
N TYR A 88 -4.46 -14.51 1.35
CA TYR A 88 -5.33 -13.36 1.04
C TYR A 88 -6.29 -13.04 2.19
N ILE A 89 -6.94 -14.07 2.75
CA ILE A 89 -7.85 -13.89 3.88
C ILE A 89 -7.06 -13.46 5.12
N GLY A 90 -5.95 -14.13 5.39
CA GLY A 90 -5.06 -13.80 6.51
C GLY A 90 -4.50 -12.37 6.40
N GLY A 91 -4.10 -11.96 5.19
CA GLY A 91 -3.64 -10.59 4.94
C GLY A 91 -4.72 -9.54 5.19
N MET A 92 -5.94 -9.75 4.67
CA MET A 92 -7.07 -8.85 4.94
C MET A 92 -7.44 -8.82 6.42
N ALA A 93 -7.44 -9.98 7.09
CA ALA A 93 -7.69 -10.06 8.53
C ALA A 93 -6.59 -9.33 9.33
N ALA A 94 -5.32 -9.45 8.94
CA ALA A 94 -4.22 -8.74 9.58
C ALA A 94 -4.35 -7.21 9.43
N VAL A 95 -4.79 -6.71 8.28
CA VAL A 95 -5.07 -5.27 8.07
C VAL A 95 -6.23 -4.82 8.95
N ALA A 96 -7.33 -5.60 9.01
CA ALA A 96 -8.46 -5.30 9.88
C ALA A 96 -8.04 -5.28 11.36
N ALA A 97 -7.26 -6.26 11.81
CA ALA A 97 -6.74 -6.32 13.16
C ALA A 97 -5.80 -5.14 13.47
N GLY A 98 -4.93 -4.76 12.54
CA GLY A 98 -4.06 -3.59 12.67
C GLY A 98 -4.86 -2.28 12.77
N PHE A 99 -5.94 -2.16 12.02
CA PHE A 99 -6.84 -1.02 12.13
C PHE A 99 -7.57 -0.97 13.48
N VAL A 100 -8.14 -2.11 13.92
CA VAL A 100 -8.76 -2.23 15.26
C VAL A 100 -7.76 -1.91 16.37
N PHE A 101 -6.51 -2.38 16.25
CA PHE A 101 -5.45 -2.02 17.18
C PHE A 101 -5.19 -0.50 17.19
N SER A 102 -5.20 0.16 16.04
CA SER A 102 -5.03 1.61 15.95
C SER A 102 -6.18 2.38 16.59
N LEU A 103 -7.43 1.91 16.41
CA LEU A 103 -8.61 2.46 17.11
C LEU A 103 -8.48 2.30 18.61
N TYR A 104 -8.07 1.11 19.07
CA TYR A 104 -7.85 0.84 20.49
C TYR A 104 -6.74 1.73 21.06
N ALA A 105 -5.64 1.92 20.34
CA ALA A 105 -4.56 2.83 20.75
C ALA A 105 -5.05 4.28 20.89
N ALA A 106 -5.85 4.78 19.93
CA ALA A 106 -6.45 6.11 19.99
C ALA A 106 -7.45 6.25 21.13
N HIS A 107 -8.19 5.18 21.46
CA HIS A 107 -9.12 5.16 22.59
C HIS A 107 -8.39 5.18 23.93
N ILE A 108 -7.42 4.29 24.13
CA ILE A 108 -6.72 4.14 25.41
C ILE A 108 -5.79 5.32 25.69
N SER A 109 -5.30 6.01 24.68
CA SER A 109 -4.48 7.22 24.85
C SER A 109 -5.21 8.37 25.55
N ASN A 110 -6.56 8.37 25.60
CA ASN A 110 -7.34 9.27 26.47
C ASN A 110 -6.96 9.14 27.97
N TRP A 111 -6.52 7.95 28.36
CA TRP A 111 -6.22 7.59 29.73
C TRP A 111 -4.71 7.41 29.93
N TYR A 112 -3.91 8.19 29.22
CA TYR A 112 -2.44 8.03 29.15
C TYR A 112 -1.79 7.85 30.52
N GLN A 113 -2.21 8.62 31.53
CA GLN A 113 -1.65 8.55 32.89
C GLN A 113 -2.11 7.29 33.65
N LEU A 114 -3.16 6.63 33.24
CA LEU A 114 -3.77 5.44 33.86
C LEU A 114 -3.58 4.19 33.01
N MET A 115 -2.67 4.21 32.03
CA MET A 115 -2.45 3.07 31.14
C MET A 115 -2.05 1.81 31.90
N PRO A 116 -2.66 0.65 31.60
CA PRO A 116 -2.25 -0.62 32.17
C PRO A 116 -0.79 -0.95 31.87
N ALA A 117 -0.11 -1.63 32.78
CA ALA A 117 1.31 -1.96 32.64
C ALA A 117 1.66 -2.70 31.32
N TRP A 118 0.76 -3.56 30.84
CA TRP A 118 0.94 -4.27 29.57
C TRP A 118 0.90 -3.34 28.34
N VAL A 119 0.06 -2.28 28.37
CA VAL A 119 0.01 -1.25 27.31
C VAL A 119 1.32 -0.45 27.31
N VAL A 120 1.80 -0.04 28.49
CA VAL A 120 3.10 0.66 28.63
C VAL A 120 4.24 -0.21 28.09
N LYS A 121 4.20 -1.52 28.30
CA LYS A 121 5.19 -2.45 27.76
C LYS A 121 5.13 -2.51 26.22
N ILE A 122 3.93 -2.58 25.63
CA ILE A 122 3.72 -2.52 24.18
C ILE A 122 4.18 -1.17 23.63
N ASP A 123 3.80 -0.08 24.26
CA ASP A 123 4.19 1.27 23.84
C ASP A 123 5.71 1.45 23.83
N ARG A 124 6.42 0.87 24.82
CA ARG A 124 7.88 0.85 24.82
C ARG A 124 8.49 0.06 23.66
N ILE A 125 7.88 -1.06 23.25
CA ILE A 125 8.28 -1.82 22.07
C ILE A 125 8.03 -0.99 20.80
N LEU A 126 6.91 -0.28 20.75
CA LEU A 126 6.53 0.63 19.66
C LEU A 126 7.23 2.00 19.74
N THR A 127 8.22 2.16 20.63
CA THR A 127 9.01 3.39 20.77
C THR A 127 8.21 4.65 21.13
N GLY A 128 7.15 4.49 21.97
CA GLY A 128 6.33 5.60 22.46
C GLY A 128 5.25 6.07 21.49
N ARG A 129 4.83 5.24 20.53
CA ARG A 129 3.85 5.64 19.51
C ARG A 129 2.43 5.79 20.05
N ILE A 130 2.05 4.98 21.03
CA ILE A 130 0.73 5.11 21.69
C ILE A 130 0.71 6.36 22.56
N SER A 131 1.76 6.59 23.35
CA SER A 131 1.87 7.77 24.19
C SER A 131 1.97 9.06 23.38
N SER A 132 2.59 9.03 22.19
CA SER A 132 2.68 10.20 21.31
C SER A 132 1.32 10.70 20.82
N ILE A 133 0.29 9.86 20.76
CA ILE A 133 -1.07 10.26 20.36
C ILE A 133 -1.62 11.31 21.33
N TYR A 134 -1.33 11.16 22.63
CA TYR A 134 -1.79 12.06 23.68
C TYR A 134 -0.82 13.22 23.94
N ALA A 135 0.46 13.08 23.59
CA ALA A 135 1.53 13.99 23.99
C ALA A 135 1.42 15.44 23.45
N PHE A 136 0.55 15.67 22.46
CA PHE A 136 0.28 16.98 21.91
C PHE A 136 -0.79 17.74 22.71
N GLU A 137 -0.79 19.05 22.58
CA GLU A 137 -1.73 19.93 23.27
C GLU A 137 -3.17 19.43 23.12
N ASN A 138 -3.90 19.37 24.23
CA ASN A 138 -5.28 18.88 24.31
C ASN A 138 -5.48 17.41 23.89
N GLY A 139 -4.43 16.59 23.90
CA GLY A 139 -4.55 15.17 23.59
C GLY A 139 -4.80 14.88 22.11
N GLY A 140 -4.22 15.63 21.23
CA GLY A 140 -4.25 15.58 19.76
C GLY A 140 -5.01 14.44 19.10
N GLY A 141 -4.34 13.33 18.82
CA GLY A 141 -4.91 12.20 18.07
C GLY A 141 -5.86 11.27 18.82
N VAL A 142 -6.23 11.56 20.08
CA VAL A 142 -7.14 10.71 20.84
C VAL A 142 -8.53 10.63 20.21
N LEU A 143 -9.18 9.48 20.32
CA LEU A 143 -10.43 9.16 19.63
C LEU A 143 -11.54 10.20 19.83
N ARG A 144 -11.65 10.79 21.03
CA ARG A 144 -12.67 11.81 21.33
C ARG A 144 -12.56 13.09 20.50
N ASN A 145 -11.39 13.36 19.94
CA ASN A 145 -11.11 14.56 19.14
C ASN A 145 -11.33 14.33 17.63
N TRP A 146 -11.72 13.11 17.24
CA TRP A 146 -11.97 12.81 15.83
C TRP A 146 -13.27 13.46 15.36
N MET A 147 -13.20 14.16 14.24
CA MET A 147 -14.34 14.81 13.60
C MET A 147 -14.82 14.01 12.40
N LEU A 148 -16.03 14.27 11.92
CA LEU A 148 -16.55 13.65 10.69
C LEU A 148 -15.69 14.02 9.47
N PHE A 149 -15.26 15.29 9.38
CA PHE A 149 -14.31 15.80 8.42
C PHE A 149 -13.16 16.47 9.16
N GLY A 150 -11.95 16.40 8.60
CA GLY A 150 -10.75 16.93 9.24
C GLY A 150 -10.75 18.45 9.34
N ASP A 151 -10.04 18.96 10.33
CA ASP A 151 -9.76 20.38 10.46
C ASP A 151 -8.41 20.70 9.79
N PRO A 152 -8.36 21.59 8.76
CA PRO A 152 -7.13 21.94 8.08
C PRO A 152 -6.12 22.67 8.96
N ASN A 153 -6.55 23.19 10.12
CA ASN A 153 -5.67 23.91 11.06
C ASN A 153 -4.87 22.96 11.97
N TYR A 154 -5.20 21.68 12.01
CA TYR A 154 -4.44 20.69 12.79
C TYR A 154 -3.14 20.32 12.09
N VAL A 155 -2.02 20.59 12.73
CA VAL A 155 -0.66 20.35 12.22
C VAL A 155 0.10 19.33 13.06
N GLU A 156 -0.55 18.71 14.04
CA GLU A 156 0.10 17.81 14.98
C GLU A 156 0.61 16.53 14.30
N TYR A 157 1.84 16.15 14.59
CA TYR A 157 2.51 15.02 13.99
C TYR A 157 2.70 13.89 15.01
N PHE A 158 2.12 12.74 14.73
CA PHE A 158 2.40 11.49 15.42
C PHE A 158 2.49 10.33 14.43
N ASP A 159 3.21 9.27 14.81
CA ASP A 159 3.65 8.24 13.85
C ASP A 159 2.58 7.21 13.48
N MET A 160 1.54 7.00 14.29
CA MET A 160 0.50 6.01 13.98
C MET A 160 -0.37 6.43 12.80
N GLY A 161 -0.14 5.79 11.63
CA GLY A 161 -0.69 6.25 10.36
C GLY A 161 -2.20 6.21 10.27
N TYR A 162 -2.87 5.14 10.74
CA TYR A 162 -4.33 5.09 10.73
C TYR A 162 -4.95 6.12 11.67
N VAL A 163 -4.40 6.26 12.89
CA VAL A 163 -4.88 7.29 13.82
C VAL A 163 -4.78 8.67 13.18
N ARG A 164 -3.62 8.96 12.56
CA ARG A 164 -3.38 10.24 11.90
C ARG A 164 -4.28 10.44 10.69
N LEU A 165 -4.55 9.40 9.90
CA LEU A 165 -5.44 9.45 8.75
C LEU A 165 -6.86 9.88 9.18
N PHE A 166 -7.39 9.27 10.24
CA PHE A 166 -8.72 9.58 10.75
C PHE A 166 -8.77 10.93 11.48
N PHE A 167 -7.72 11.29 12.19
CA PHE A 167 -7.64 12.57 12.88
C PHE A 167 -7.52 13.76 11.91
N TRP A 168 -6.62 13.67 10.91
CA TRP A 168 -6.37 14.78 10.00
C TRP A 168 -7.45 14.98 8.94
N TYR A 169 -7.95 13.91 8.35
CA TYR A 169 -8.92 14.00 7.26
C TYR A 169 -10.36 13.81 7.74
N GLY A 170 -10.54 13.27 8.94
CA GLY A 170 -11.84 12.97 9.51
C GLY A 170 -12.27 11.51 9.31
N ILE A 171 -13.34 11.16 10.02
CA ILE A 171 -13.86 9.79 10.06
C ILE A 171 -14.35 9.33 8.69
N ILE A 172 -15.07 10.19 7.95
CA ILE A 172 -15.65 9.83 6.65
C ILE A 172 -14.55 9.57 5.61
N PRO A 173 -13.60 10.49 5.33
CA PRO A 173 -12.53 10.23 4.39
C PRO A 173 -11.62 9.07 4.83
N GLY A 174 -11.35 8.93 6.14
CA GLY A 174 -10.60 7.82 6.70
C GLY A 174 -11.28 6.47 6.42
N ALA A 175 -12.58 6.36 6.67
CA ALA A 175 -13.36 5.16 6.38
C ALA A 175 -13.41 4.86 4.87
N CYS A 176 -13.61 5.86 4.02
CA CYS A 176 -13.52 5.70 2.57
C CYS A 176 -12.16 5.16 2.13
N SER A 177 -11.07 5.66 2.71
CA SER A 177 -9.71 5.18 2.44
C SER A 177 -9.52 3.72 2.83
N MET A 178 -10.08 3.30 3.98
CA MET A 178 -10.06 1.89 4.41
C MET A 178 -10.85 0.99 3.47
N VAL A 179 -12.07 1.39 3.09
CA VAL A 179 -12.88 0.65 2.12
C VAL A 179 -12.12 0.51 0.81
N LEU A 180 -11.54 1.59 0.30
CA LEU A 180 -10.76 1.58 -0.93
C LEU A 180 -9.56 0.62 -0.85
N LEU A 181 -8.86 0.60 0.28
CA LEU A 181 -7.74 -0.31 0.52
C LEU A 181 -8.17 -1.78 0.46
N PHE A 182 -9.29 -2.14 1.13
CA PHE A 182 -9.84 -3.50 1.07
C PHE A 182 -10.34 -3.87 -0.32
N LEU A 183 -10.96 -2.94 -1.04
CA LEU A 183 -11.37 -3.12 -2.43
C LEU A 183 -10.16 -3.40 -3.33
N LEU A 184 -9.07 -2.64 -3.17
CA LEU A 184 -7.85 -2.83 -3.93
C LEU A 184 -7.23 -4.21 -3.66
N MET A 185 -7.14 -4.63 -2.39
CA MET A 185 -6.68 -5.97 -2.03
C MET A 185 -7.55 -7.07 -2.66
N ARG A 186 -8.87 -6.88 -2.68
CA ARG A 186 -9.81 -7.81 -3.32
C ARG A 186 -9.62 -7.86 -4.83
N VAL A 187 -9.42 -6.72 -5.49
CA VAL A 187 -9.15 -6.65 -6.94
C VAL A 187 -7.84 -7.35 -7.27
N CYS A 188 -6.77 -7.13 -6.54
CA CYS A 188 -5.50 -7.85 -6.71
C CYS A 188 -5.72 -9.37 -6.64
N ARG A 189 -6.53 -9.85 -5.68
CA ARG A 189 -6.88 -11.27 -5.59
C ARG A 189 -7.67 -11.76 -6.81
N THR A 190 -8.68 -11.00 -7.24
CA THR A 190 -9.54 -11.36 -8.37
C THR A 190 -8.76 -11.44 -9.68
N LEU A 191 -7.85 -10.50 -9.89
CA LEU A 191 -6.96 -10.45 -11.06
C LEU A 191 -5.78 -11.41 -10.92
N LYS A 192 -5.63 -12.12 -9.80
CA LYS A 192 -4.48 -12.98 -9.48
C LYS A 192 -3.15 -12.21 -9.49
N ASP A 193 -3.20 -10.91 -9.28
CA ASP A 193 -2.00 -10.08 -9.10
C ASP A 193 -1.48 -10.22 -7.68
N THR A 194 -0.63 -11.21 -7.54
CA THR A 194 -0.05 -11.61 -6.27
C THR A 194 0.88 -10.55 -5.70
N GLN A 195 1.71 -9.95 -6.57
CA GLN A 195 2.69 -8.96 -6.13
C GLN A 195 2.01 -7.62 -5.82
N GLY A 196 0.98 -7.26 -6.55
CA GLY A 196 0.11 -6.14 -6.21
C GLY A 196 -0.56 -6.30 -4.85
N PHE A 197 -1.04 -7.52 -4.55
CA PHE A 197 -1.57 -7.82 -3.22
C PHE A 197 -0.53 -7.65 -2.11
N VAL A 198 0.69 -8.19 -2.28
CA VAL A 198 1.78 -8.04 -1.30
C VAL A 198 2.14 -6.57 -1.10
N LEU A 199 2.20 -5.80 -2.17
CA LEU A 199 2.49 -4.38 -2.14
C LEU A 199 1.43 -3.61 -1.33
N VAL A 200 0.14 -3.85 -1.60
CA VAL A 200 -0.97 -3.21 -0.87
C VAL A 200 -1.00 -3.66 0.59
N LEU A 201 -0.82 -4.97 0.84
CA LEU A 201 -0.78 -5.52 2.19
C LEU A 201 0.37 -4.92 3.02
N SER A 202 1.57 -4.83 2.45
CA SER A 202 2.72 -4.26 3.16
C SER A 202 2.51 -2.77 3.46
N PHE A 203 1.94 -2.02 2.52
CA PHE A 203 1.55 -0.63 2.73
C PHE A 203 0.54 -0.49 3.87
N ALA A 204 -0.50 -1.31 3.87
CA ALA A 204 -1.55 -1.28 4.88
C ALA A 204 -1.02 -1.62 6.28
N LEU A 205 -0.22 -2.68 6.40
CA LEU A 205 0.37 -3.07 7.68
C LEU A 205 1.39 -2.05 8.19
N PHE A 206 2.17 -1.44 7.28
CA PHE A 206 3.10 -0.40 7.68
C PHE A 206 2.38 0.86 8.18
N THR A 207 1.19 1.17 7.65
CA THR A 207 0.36 2.29 8.10
C THR A 207 -0.08 2.15 9.58
N VAL A 208 -0.09 0.96 10.15
CA VAL A 208 -0.38 0.77 11.59
C VAL A 208 0.62 1.54 12.46
N VAL A 209 1.89 1.53 12.07
CA VAL A 209 3.00 2.06 12.89
C VAL A 209 3.66 3.31 12.32
N GLU A 210 3.44 3.64 11.05
CA GLU A 210 4.04 4.79 10.39
C GLU A 210 3.00 5.61 9.62
N ALA A 211 3.09 6.93 9.72
CA ALA A 211 2.14 7.85 9.08
C ALA A 211 2.46 8.12 7.58
N HIS A 212 3.02 7.14 6.87
CA HIS A 212 3.43 7.32 5.48
C HIS A 212 2.25 7.53 4.51
N ALA A 213 1.08 6.97 4.80
CA ALA A 213 -0.13 7.18 3.99
C ALA A 213 -0.61 8.63 3.96
N VAL A 214 -0.28 9.39 5.01
CA VAL A 214 -0.67 10.80 5.20
C VAL A 214 0.49 11.75 4.93
N SER A 215 1.65 11.22 4.55
CA SER A 215 2.85 12.02 4.36
C SER A 215 2.84 12.76 3.02
N VAL A 216 3.32 14.01 3.05
CA VAL A 216 3.53 14.86 1.85
C VAL A 216 4.62 14.33 0.91
N TYR A 217 5.42 13.35 1.33
CA TYR A 217 6.50 12.80 0.53
C TYR A 217 5.93 11.81 -0.51
N LEU A 218 5.85 12.23 -1.76
CA LEU A 218 5.23 11.53 -2.90
C LEU A 218 5.70 10.07 -3.08
N ALA A 219 6.96 9.76 -2.82
CA ALA A 219 7.49 8.42 -2.97
C ALA A 219 6.90 7.37 -2.01
N ARG A 220 6.09 7.78 -1.05
CA ARG A 220 5.50 6.88 -0.06
C ARG A 220 4.09 6.41 -0.43
N ASN A 221 3.40 7.10 -1.33
CA ASN A 221 2.02 6.80 -1.71
C ASN A 221 1.92 5.99 -3.00
N TYR A 222 2.84 5.05 -3.21
CA TYR A 222 2.89 4.23 -4.43
C TYR A 222 1.64 3.37 -4.65
N VAL A 223 0.83 3.12 -3.62
CA VAL A 223 -0.47 2.43 -3.76
C VAL A 223 -1.42 3.19 -4.68
N LEU A 224 -1.28 4.51 -4.81
CA LEU A 224 -2.05 5.31 -5.75
C LEU A 224 -1.77 4.94 -7.21
N PHE A 225 -0.57 4.47 -7.54
CA PHE A 225 -0.26 3.95 -8.88
C PHE A 225 -1.07 2.69 -9.19
N LEU A 226 -1.18 1.79 -8.22
CA LEU A 226 -2.03 0.59 -8.37
C LEU A 226 -3.50 0.96 -8.50
N LEU A 227 -3.96 1.92 -7.71
CA LEU A 227 -5.34 2.41 -7.81
C LEU A 227 -5.60 2.96 -9.22
N GLY A 228 -4.67 3.76 -9.77
CA GLY A 228 -4.75 4.24 -11.14
C GLY A 228 -4.74 3.11 -12.18
N ALA A 229 -3.86 2.13 -12.02
CA ALA A 229 -3.77 0.98 -12.91
C ALA A 229 -5.04 0.10 -12.90
N TYR A 230 -5.69 -0.05 -11.74
CA TYR A 230 -6.91 -0.85 -11.61
C TYR A 230 -8.19 -0.03 -11.75
N TRP A 231 -8.10 1.29 -11.88
CA TRP A 231 -9.25 2.17 -12.00
C TRP A 231 -10.17 1.78 -13.15
N THR A 232 -9.59 1.50 -14.31
CA THR A 232 -10.34 1.03 -15.48
C THR A 232 -10.98 -0.35 -15.28
N ALA A 233 -10.36 -1.21 -14.47
CA ALA A 233 -10.91 -2.51 -14.10
C ALA A 233 -12.03 -2.41 -13.05
N MET A 234 -12.07 -1.32 -12.29
CA MET A 234 -13.10 -1.03 -11.30
C MET A 234 -14.31 -0.29 -11.92
N LEU A 235 -14.09 0.46 -13.00
CA LEU A 235 -15.17 1.20 -13.67
C LEU A 235 -15.93 0.30 -14.65
N PRO A 236 -17.27 0.36 -14.68
CA PRO A 236 -18.07 -0.32 -15.70
C PRO A 236 -17.86 0.36 -17.06
N LEU A 237 -16.98 -0.17 -17.90
CA LEU A 237 -16.79 0.29 -19.27
C LEU A 237 -17.96 -0.22 -20.14
N GLY A 238 -18.70 0.70 -20.72
CA GLY A 238 -19.65 0.41 -21.79
C GLY A 238 -21.05 -0.06 -21.37
N GLY A 239 -21.68 0.56 -20.38
CA GLY A 239 -23.12 0.43 -20.12
C GLY A 239 -23.60 -0.89 -19.51
N LYS A 240 -22.74 -1.88 -19.37
CA LYS A 240 -22.98 -3.06 -18.55
C LYS A 240 -22.15 -2.89 -17.28
N ALA A 241 -22.83 -2.71 -16.15
CA ALA A 241 -22.19 -2.78 -14.85
C ALA A 241 -21.51 -4.16 -14.74
N ILE A 242 -20.24 -4.23 -15.10
CA ILE A 242 -19.43 -5.39 -14.76
C ILE A 242 -19.24 -5.27 -13.27
N TRP A 243 -20.08 -5.97 -12.55
CA TRP A 243 -19.92 -6.10 -11.12
C TRP A 243 -18.49 -6.60 -10.91
N TRP A 244 -17.66 -5.82 -10.26
CA TRP A 244 -16.21 -6.02 -10.10
C TRP A 244 -15.79 -7.40 -9.51
N TRP A 245 -16.75 -8.25 -9.13
CA TRP A 245 -16.53 -9.69 -8.83
C TRP A 245 -16.61 -10.60 -10.07
N GLN A 246 -17.02 -10.09 -11.22
CA GLN A 246 -17.16 -10.84 -12.47
C GLN A 246 -16.01 -10.58 -13.47
N LEU A 247 -15.01 -9.78 -13.09
CA LEU A 247 -13.84 -9.55 -13.95
C LEU A 247 -13.11 -10.89 -14.17
N PRO A 248 -13.29 -11.53 -15.35
CA PRO A 248 -12.52 -12.72 -15.68
C PRO A 248 -11.08 -12.32 -15.83
N GLY A 249 -10.15 -13.23 -15.53
CA GLY A 249 -8.69 -13.05 -15.73
C GLY A 249 -8.25 -12.82 -17.18
N ALA A 250 -9.08 -12.10 -17.98
CA ALA A 250 -8.86 -11.86 -19.40
C ALA A 250 -7.84 -10.73 -19.67
N PHE A 251 -7.60 -9.86 -18.70
CA PHE A 251 -6.71 -8.71 -18.93
C PHE A 251 -5.22 -9.12 -19.05
N TRP A 252 -4.82 -10.21 -18.39
CA TRP A 252 -3.44 -10.70 -18.42
C TRP A 252 -3.16 -11.71 -19.54
N LYS A 253 -4.20 -12.29 -20.17
CA LYS A 253 -3.99 -13.20 -21.31
C LYS A 253 -3.41 -12.50 -22.56
N HIS A 254 -3.55 -11.20 -22.67
CA HIS A 254 -2.93 -10.46 -23.79
C HIS A 254 -1.46 -10.11 -23.57
N GLY A 255 -1.00 -9.95 -22.34
CA GLY A 255 0.42 -9.70 -22.03
C GLY A 255 1.31 -10.94 -22.19
N SER A 256 0.82 -12.11 -21.80
CA SER A 256 1.63 -13.36 -21.87
C SER A 256 1.75 -13.92 -23.29
N LYS A 257 0.80 -13.66 -24.18
CA LYS A 257 0.90 -14.09 -25.60
C LYS A 257 1.82 -13.22 -26.44
N ALA A 258 2.14 -12.01 -26.00
CA ALA A 258 3.12 -11.16 -26.66
C ALA A 258 4.58 -11.58 -26.34
N ALA A 259 4.78 -12.35 -25.25
CA ALA A 259 6.11 -12.86 -24.85
C ALA A 259 6.47 -14.22 -25.49
N ASP A 260 5.45 -15.01 -25.89
CA ASP A 260 5.67 -16.25 -26.65
C ASP A 260 5.71 -15.91 -28.13
N GLY A 261 6.90 -15.69 -28.69
CA GLY A 261 7.21 -15.29 -30.06
C GLY A 261 6.62 -16.14 -31.21
N SER A 262 5.40 -16.67 -31.06
CA SER A 262 4.61 -17.30 -32.12
C SER A 262 3.54 -16.36 -32.64
N PHE A 263 3.95 -15.24 -33.24
CA PHE A 263 3.11 -14.47 -34.16
C PHE A 263 2.91 -15.26 -35.45
N GLY A 264 2.12 -16.33 -35.36
CA GLY A 264 1.57 -16.98 -36.53
C GLY A 264 0.67 -16.00 -37.25
N ARG A 265 1.13 -15.46 -38.37
CA ARG A 265 0.39 -14.69 -39.38
C ARG A 265 -0.95 -15.38 -39.69
N LYS A 266 -2.05 -14.88 -39.13
CA LYS A 266 -3.41 -14.87 -39.68
C LYS A 266 -4.25 -13.93 -38.80
N ALA A 267 -3.96 -12.63 -38.83
CA ALA A 267 -4.96 -11.62 -38.60
C ALA A 267 -5.41 -11.17 -39.98
N THR A 268 -6.58 -11.61 -40.38
CA THR A 268 -7.35 -11.07 -41.48
C THR A 268 -7.40 -9.55 -41.35
N VAL A 269 -6.81 -8.87 -42.33
CA VAL A 269 -6.99 -7.45 -42.57
C VAL A 269 -8.46 -7.25 -42.96
N GLY A 270 -9.28 -7.06 -41.94
CA GLY A 270 -10.71 -6.76 -42.04
C GLY A 270 -10.96 -5.43 -41.36
N ASN A 271 -11.31 -4.45 -42.22
CA ASN A 271 -12.05 -3.22 -41.87
C ASN A 271 -11.26 -2.06 -41.22
N CYS A 272 -10.18 -1.63 -41.87
CA CYS A 272 -9.77 -0.24 -41.72
C CYS A 272 -10.65 0.73 -42.55
N SER A 273 -11.34 0.21 -43.60
CA SER A 273 -12.24 0.98 -44.47
C SER A 273 -13.56 1.41 -43.77
N GLU A 274 -14.11 0.56 -42.90
CA GLU A 274 -15.39 0.85 -42.21
C GLU A 274 -15.27 1.96 -41.15
N VAL A 275 -14.09 2.11 -40.56
CA VAL A 275 -13.84 3.18 -39.59
C VAL A 275 -13.63 4.53 -40.29
N GLN A 276 -13.05 4.52 -41.50
CA GLN A 276 -12.89 5.73 -42.29
C GLN A 276 -14.19 6.20 -42.91
N GLU A 277 -15.08 5.28 -43.32
CA GLU A 277 -16.37 5.62 -43.87
C GLU A 277 -17.33 6.22 -42.82
N LYS A 278 -17.31 5.70 -41.59
CA LYS A 278 -18.06 6.31 -40.47
C LYS A 278 -17.51 7.67 -40.04
N ALA A 279 -16.23 7.91 -40.14
CA ALA A 279 -15.63 9.22 -39.83
C ALA A 279 -15.96 10.27 -40.92
N ALA A 280 -16.13 9.87 -42.17
CA ALA A 280 -16.55 10.73 -43.27
C ALA A 280 -18.03 11.16 -43.13
N THR A 281 -18.92 10.22 -42.79
CA THR A 281 -20.35 10.48 -42.60
C THR A 281 -20.64 11.42 -41.45
N ILE A 282 -19.84 11.37 -40.38
CA ILE A 282 -19.98 12.30 -39.24
C ILE A 282 -19.52 13.72 -39.60
N LYS A 283 -18.54 13.87 -40.50
CA LYS A 283 -18.08 15.17 -40.97
C LYS A 283 -19.09 15.85 -41.93
N GLU A 284 -19.85 15.07 -42.68
CA GLU A 284 -20.83 15.59 -43.61
C GLU A 284 -22.14 16.00 -42.93
N ALA A 285 -22.49 15.34 -41.82
CA ALA A 285 -23.66 15.69 -41.00
C ALA A 285 -23.42 16.92 -40.08
N ALA A 286 -22.19 17.42 -39.99
CA ALA A 286 -21.80 18.58 -39.19
C ALA A 286 -21.56 19.86 -40.05
N ARG A 287 -21.85 19.80 -41.34
CA ARG A 287 -21.91 20.93 -42.25
C ARG A 287 -23.39 21.26 -42.59
#